data_1f0af69ac1b1f859d3418818b1c8e8d8
#
_entry.id   1f0af69ac1b1f859d3418818b1c8e8d8
#
_cell.length_a   1.000
_cell.length_b   1.000
_cell.length_c   1.000
_cell.angle_alpha   90.00
_cell.angle_beta   90.00
_cell.angle_gamma   90.00
#
_symmetry.space_group_name_H-M   'P 1'
#
loop_
_entity.id
_entity.type
_entity.pdbx_description
1 polymer ?
#
loop_
_entity_poly.entity_id
_entity_poly.type
_entity_poly.pdbx_seq_one_letter_code
_entity_poly.pdbx_strand_id
1 'polypeptide(L)'
;MTRLSIIIVSYNVKYYLEQCLRSVERATTQMPVQIWVVDNASTDGTLDYLRPRFPHVHFIANQDNRGFSAANNQAIRLSTSQYVLLLNPDTIVGEDVLQGCMDFLDAHPQAGATGVRMLNADGSFAPESRRGVPTPFTSFCKMSGLCRLFPRSKVFGRYYMRYLDVEQPNEI
;
A
#
# COMPACT_ATOMS: atom_id res chain seq x y z
N MET A 1 8.74 21.39 -4.70
CA MET A 1 7.44 20.72 -4.97
C MET A 1 7.45 19.36 -4.27
N THR A 2 6.36 19.00 -3.60
CA THR A 2 6.21 17.68 -2.96
C THR A 2 6.11 16.62 -4.04
N ARG A 3 6.97 15.57 -3.98
CA ARG A 3 6.99 14.52 -4.99
C ARG A 3 6.05 13.37 -4.69
N LEU A 4 5.77 13.12 -3.40
CA LEU A 4 4.99 11.96 -2.96
C LEU A 4 3.89 12.39 -1.99
N SER A 5 2.66 11.92 -2.22
CA SER A 5 1.57 11.92 -1.25
C SER A 5 1.31 10.50 -0.77
N ILE A 6 1.34 10.30 0.53
CA ILE A 6 1.05 9.03 1.19
C ILE A 6 -0.36 9.10 1.77
N ILE A 7 -1.23 8.21 1.32
CA ILE A 7 -2.64 8.17 1.70
C ILE A 7 -2.91 6.89 2.48
N ILE A 8 -3.43 7.04 3.69
CA ILE A 8 -3.73 5.95 4.61
C ILE A 8 -5.20 6.04 5.01
N VAL A 9 -5.98 5.00 4.71
CA VAL A 9 -7.37 4.90 5.15
C VAL A 9 -7.42 4.12 6.46
N SER A 10 -8.09 4.69 7.48
CA SER A 10 -8.18 4.12 8.83
C SER A 10 -9.62 3.84 9.23
N TYR A 11 -9.84 2.73 9.94
CA TYR A 11 -11.09 2.42 10.62
C TYR A 11 -10.83 1.51 11.82
N ASN A 12 -10.92 2.05 13.05
CA ASN A 12 -10.74 1.34 14.33
C ASN A 12 -9.41 0.57 14.44
N VAL A 13 -8.28 1.18 14.06
CA VAL A 13 -6.95 0.56 14.06
C VAL A 13 -5.87 1.49 14.66
N LYS A 14 -6.21 2.21 15.70
CA LYS A 14 -5.42 3.28 16.32
C LYS A 14 -3.94 2.97 16.49
N TYR A 15 -3.60 1.84 17.10
CA TYR A 15 -2.20 1.50 17.41
C TYR A 15 -1.41 1.01 16.19
N TYR A 16 -2.07 0.30 15.27
CA TYR A 16 -1.45 -0.07 13.99
C TYR A 16 -1.15 1.17 13.17
N LEU A 17 -2.10 2.10 13.09
CA LEU A 17 -1.90 3.37 12.38
C LEU A 17 -0.77 4.20 13.01
N GLU A 18 -0.62 4.22 14.33
CA GLU A 18 0.53 4.87 14.98
C GLU A 18 1.85 4.26 14.53
N GLN A 19 1.97 2.94 14.55
CA GLN A 19 3.19 2.24 14.09
C GLN A 19 3.48 2.51 12.62
N CYS A 20 2.45 2.48 11.77
CA CYS A 20 2.54 2.83 10.36
C CYS A 20 3.07 4.25 10.17
N LEU A 21 2.47 5.25 10.81
CA LEU A 21 2.89 6.66 10.72
C LEU A 21 4.33 6.86 11.18
N ARG A 22 4.75 6.24 12.29
CA ARG A 22 6.14 6.31 12.76
C ARG A 22 7.12 5.68 11.77
N SER A 23 6.74 4.60 11.08
CA SER A 23 7.59 4.02 10.03
C SER A 23 7.67 4.92 8.80
N VAL A 24 6.57 5.56 8.44
CA VAL A 24 6.53 6.55 7.36
C VAL A 24 7.41 7.75 7.69
N GLU A 25 7.35 8.29 8.91
CA GLU A 25 8.21 9.40 9.33
C GLU A 25 9.70 9.05 9.18
N ARG A 26 10.12 7.84 9.60
CA ARG A 26 11.51 7.38 9.42
C ARG A 26 11.89 7.27 7.96
N ALA A 27 11.01 6.68 7.14
CA ALA A 27 11.25 6.48 5.72
C ALA A 27 11.25 7.80 4.91
N THR A 28 10.71 8.89 5.47
CA THR A 28 10.57 10.18 4.79
C THR A 28 11.41 11.32 5.40
N THR A 29 12.32 11.01 6.32
CA THR A 29 13.12 12.01 7.07
C THR A 29 13.84 13.02 6.15
N GLN A 30 14.24 12.60 4.96
CA GLN A 30 14.96 13.42 3.98
C GLN A 30 14.12 13.78 2.75
N MET A 31 12.82 13.49 2.76
CA MET A 31 11.94 13.70 1.62
C MET A 31 10.77 14.63 1.94
N PRO A 32 10.50 15.66 1.12
CA PRO A 32 9.29 16.45 1.25
C PRO A 32 8.08 15.64 0.78
N VAL A 33 7.28 15.14 1.71
CA VAL A 33 6.07 14.36 1.44
C VAL A 33 4.82 15.03 2.03
N GLN A 34 3.65 14.70 1.50
CA GLN A 34 2.36 14.96 2.13
C GLN A 34 1.82 13.66 2.70
N ILE A 35 1.42 13.64 3.96
CA ILE A 35 0.82 12.47 4.59
C ILE A 35 -0.65 12.77 4.88
N TRP A 36 -1.54 11.95 4.36
CA TRP A 36 -2.98 12.04 4.50
C TRP A 36 -3.50 10.81 5.23
N VAL A 37 -4.24 11.02 6.30
CA VAL A 37 -5.02 9.97 6.98
C VAL A 37 -6.49 10.26 6.79
N VAL A 38 -7.21 9.34 6.17
CA VAL A 38 -8.66 9.40 6.03
C VAL A 38 -9.28 8.44 7.03
N ASP A 39 -9.85 8.97 8.08
CA ASP A 39 -10.54 8.20 9.10
C ASP A 39 -12.00 7.97 8.72
N ASN A 40 -12.38 6.73 8.57
CA ASN A 40 -13.72 6.31 8.15
C ASN A 40 -14.69 6.14 9.33
N ALA A 41 -14.81 7.18 10.17
CA ALA A 41 -15.67 7.19 11.37
C ALA A 41 -15.22 6.18 12.43
N SER A 42 -13.94 6.17 12.80
CA SER A 42 -13.44 5.37 13.92
C SER A 42 -14.07 5.79 15.25
N THR A 43 -14.35 4.82 16.10
CA THR A 43 -14.94 4.99 17.42
C THR A 43 -13.98 4.65 18.57
N ASP A 44 -12.76 4.22 18.25
CA ASP A 44 -11.71 3.81 19.20
C ASP A 44 -10.85 4.97 19.71
N GLY A 45 -11.22 6.24 19.40
CA GLY A 45 -10.45 7.43 19.75
C GLY A 45 -9.21 7.65 18.91
N THR A 46 -9.14 7.09 17.69
CA THR A 46 -8.01 7.22 16.76
C THR A 46 -7.61 8.67 16.54
N LEU A 47 -8.55 9.55 16.17
CA LEU A 47 -8.24 10.94 15.83
C LEU A 47 -7.74 11.76 17.01
N ASP A 48 -8.39 11.64 18.19
CA ASP A 48 -8.00 12.37 19.40
C ASP A 48 -6.62 11.94 19.89
N TYR A 49 -6.28 10.67 19.66
CA TYR A 49 -4.98 10.11 20.03
C TYR A 49 -3.86 10.53 19.09
N LEU A 50 -4.11 10.51 17.76
CA LEU A 50 -3.04 10.66 16.75
C LEU A 50 -2.81 12.13 16.32
N ARG A 51 -3.84 12.96 16.23
CA ARG A 51 -3.68 14.38 15.82
C ARG A 51 -2.62 15.14 16.61
N PRO A 52 -2.58 15.10 17.96
CA PRO A 52 -1.57 15.81 18.72
C PRO A 52 -0.16 15.22 18.59
N ARG A 53 -0.05 13.94 18.20
CA ARG A 53 1.23 13.23 18.02
C ARG A 53 1.84 13.41 16.65
N PHE A 54 1.00 13.65 15.64
CA PHE A 54 1.39 13.82 14.25
C PHE A 54 0.82 15.12 13.67
N PRO A 55 1.27 16.30 14.14
CA PRO A 55 0.69 17.58 13.75
C PRO A 55 0.93 17.96 12.29
N HIS A 56 1.89 17.31 11.61
CA HIS A 56 2.21 17.49 10.19
C HIS A 56 1.37 16.59 9.26
N VAL A 57 0.58 15.67 9.81
CA VAL A 57 -0.29 14.78 9.05
C VAL A 57 -1.65 15.46 8.82
N HIS A 58 -2.14 15.40 7.60
CA HIS A 58 -3.47 15.88 7.23
C HIS A 58 -4.53 14.83 7.56
N PHE A 59 -5.39 15.11 8.53
CA PHE A 59 -6.46 14.19 8.93
C PHE A 59 -7.82 14.62 8.34
N ILE A 60 -8.45 13.73 7.58
CA ILE A 60 -9.83 13.85 7.09
C ILE A 60 -10.70 12.94 7.97
N ALA A 61 -11.69 13.50 8.66
CA ALA A 61 -12.62 12.77 9.50
C ALA A 61 -13.98 12.60 8.79
N ASN A 62 -14.29 11.39 8.37
CA ASN A 62 -15.59 11.07 7.81
C ASN A 62 -16.62 10.83 8.93
N GLN A 63 -17.89 11.13 8.66
CA GLN A 63 -19.01 10.89 9.59
C GLN A 63 -19.54 9.46 9.49
N ASP A 64 -19.20 8.75 8.41
CA ASP A 64 -19.60 7.39 8.09
C ASP A 64 -18.45 6.62 7.42
N ASN A 65 -18.50 5.29 7.44
CA ASN A 65 -17.55 4.46 6.73
C ASN A 65 -17.90 4.40 5.23
N ARG A 66 -17.20 5.20 4.43
CA ARG A 66 -17.39 5.32 2.97
C ARG A 66 -16.72 4.20 2.17
N GLY A 67 -16.08 3.26 2.83
CA GLY A 67 -15.29 2.22 2.21
C GLY A 67 -13.93 2.71 1.70
N PHE A 68 -13.08 1.77 1.33
CA PHE A 68 -11.66 2.00 1.00
C PHE A 68 -11.47 2.94 -0.19
N SER A 69 -12.14 2.66 -1.31
CA SER A 69 -11.93 3.41 -2.56
C SER A 69 -12.41 4.86 -2.46
N ALA A 70 -13.58 5.09 -1.85
CA ALA A 70 -14.12 6.44 -1.70
C ALA A 70 -13.25 7.30 -0.77
N ALA A 71 -12.78 6.72 0.34
CA ALA A 71 -11.89 7.39 1.28
C ALA A 71 -10.53 7.74 0.63
N ASN A 72 -9.90 6.81 -0.09
CA ASN A 72 -8.67 7.11 -0.83
C ASN A 72 -8.89 8.28 -1.83
N ASN A 73 -9.99 8.24 -2.59
CA ASN A 73 -10.28 9.28 -3.58
C ASN A 73 -10.48 10.67 -2.96
N GLN A 74 -10.90 10.78 -1.69
CA GLN A 74 -10.97 12.09 -1.01
C GLN A 74 -9.59 12.72 -0.89
N ALA A 75 -8.59 11.97 -0.42
CA ALA A 75 -7.23 12.49 -0.27
C ALA A 75 -6.51 12.63 -1.61
N ILE A 76 -6.73 11.72 -2.59
CA ILE A 76 -6.16 11.84 -3.94
C ILE A 76 -6.53 13.18 -4.58
N ARG A 77 -7.80 13.60 -4.46
CA ARG A 77 -8.25 14.89 -5.02
C ARG A 77 -7.62 16.12 -4.39
N LEU A 78 -7.12 16.01 -3.16
CA LEU A 78 -6.42 17.08 -2.45
C LEU A 78 -4.90 17.02 -2.64
N SER A 79 -4.40 15.90 -3.15
CA SER A 79 -3.00 15.69 -3.44
C SER A 79 -2.58 16.48 -4.68
N THR A 80 -1.40 17.09 -4.60
CA THR A 80 -0.79 17.83 -5.73
C THR A 80 0.58 17.28 -6.12
N SER A 81 0.96 16.13 -5.58
CA SER A 81 2.25 15.49 -5.82
C SER A 81 2.29 14.69 -7.11
N GLN A 82 3.51 14.44 -7.60
CA GLN A 82 3.74 13.64 -8.80
C GLN A 82 3.32 12.17 -8.61
N TYR A 83 3.61 11.62 -7.43
CA TYR A 83 3.32 10.25 -7.07
C TYR A 83 2.34 10.16 -5.90
N VAL A 84 1.51 9.12 -5.90
CA VAL A 84 0.59 8.80 -4.82
C VAL A 84 0.84 7.37 -4.36
N LEU A 85 1.08 7.21 -3.05
CA LEU A 85 1.14 5.91 -2.40
C LEU A 85 -0.17 5.65 -1.66
N LEU A 86 -0.84 4.55 -1.95
CA LEU A 86 -1.94 4.02 -1.13
C LEU A 86 -1.36 3.00 -0.15
N LEU A 87 -1.41 3.30 1.14
CA LEU A 87 -0.78 2.51 2.18
C LEU A 87 -1.82 2.00 3.19
N ASN A 88 -1.77 0.72 3.51
CA ASN A 88 -2.61 0.17 4.56
C ASN A 88 -2.13 0.62 5.96
N PRO A 89 -3.04 0.84 6.91
CA PRO A 89 -2.71 1.36 8.24
C PRO A 89 -1.96 0.35 9.14
N ASP A 90 -1.87 -0.91 8.75
CA ASP A 90 -1.19 -2.01 9.45
C ASP A 90 0.17 -2.38 8.81
N THR A 91 0.70 -1.51 7.96
CA THR A 91 1.97 -1.73 7.25
C THR A 91 3.11 -0.99 7.95
N ILE A 92 4.29 -1.61 7.97
CA ILE A 92 5.56 -0.96 8.37
C ILE A 92 6.41 -0.75 7.12
N VAL A 93 6.78 0.50 6.86
CA VAL A 93 7.58 0.90 5.69
C VAL A 93 9.06 0.89 6.05
N GLY A 94 9.87 0.21 5.23
CA GLY A 94 11.35 0.26 5.33
C GLY A 94 11.90 1.63 4.88
N GLU A 95 13.04 2.01 5.43
CA GLU A 95 13.60 3.37 5.27
C GLU A 95 13.91 3.75 3.82
N ASP A 96 14.39 2.79 3.00
CA ASP A 96 14.78 3.06 1.61
C ASP A 96 13.67 2.77 0.57
N VAL A 97 12.53 2.22 1.02
CA VAL A 97 11.50 1.69 0.12
C VAL A 97 10.86 2.79 -0.73
N LEU A 98 10.52 3.92 -0.12
CA LEU A 98 9.80 5.00 -0.82
C LEU A 98 10.68 5.69 -1.86
N GLN A 99 11.94 5.93 -1.52
CA GLN A 99 12.89 6.50 -2.48
C GLN A 99 13.12 5.53 -3.63
N GLY A 100 13.36 4.25 -3.34
CA GLY A 100 13.56 3.22 -4.38
C GLY A 100 12.37 3.08 -5.34
N CYS A 101 11.12 3.20 -4.84
CA CYS A 101 9.93 3.19 -5.69
C CYS A 101 9.86 4.41 -6.62
N MET A 102 10.19 5.61 -6.12
CA MET A 102 10.19 6.82 -6.94
C MET A 102 11.30 6.78 -8.00
N ASP A 103 12.50 6.36 -7.62
CA ASP A 103 13.63 6.21 -8.54
C ASP A 103 13.34 5.19 -9.64
N PHE A 104 12.66 4.09 -9.28
CA PHE A 104 12.19 3.11 -10.25
C PHE A 104 11.21 3.70 -11.25
N LEU A 105 10.19 4.44 -10.77
CA LEU A 105 9.19 5.08 -11.65
C LEU A 105 9.80 6.17 -12.53
N ASP A 106 10.78 6.92 -12.02
CA ASP A 106 11.52 7.91 -12.81
C ASP A 106 12.32 7.25 -13.94
N ALA A 107 12.94 6.09 -13.65
CA ALA A 107 13.72 5.33 -14.64
C ALA A 107 12.84 4.58 -15.66
N HIS A 108 11.55 4.36 -15.33
CA HIS A 108 10.62 3.60 -16.16
C HIS A 108 9.33 4.39 -16.43
N PRO A 109 9.37 5.46 -17.27
CA PRO A 109 8.23 6.35 -17.50
C PRO A 109 7.01 5.66 -18.16
N GLN A 110 7.20 4.45 -18.71
CA GLN A 110 6.11 3.61 -19.22
C GLN A 110 5.35 2.86 -18.10
N ALA A 111 5.92 2.77 -16.88
CA ALA A 111 5.25 2.11 -15.75
C ALA A 111 4.18 3.03 -15.16
N GLY A 112 2.93 2.58 -15.15
CA GLY A 112 1.82 3.33 -14.54
C GLY A 112 1.77 3.23 -13.02
N ALA A 113 2.36 2.18 -12.44
CA ALA A 113 2.45 1.96 -11.00
C ALA A 113 3.59 1.00 -10.68
N THR A 114 4.05 1.02 -9.43
CA THR A 114 4.97 0.02 -8.88
C THR A 114 4.45 -0.49 -7.55
N GLY A 115 4.77 -1.73 -7.23
CA GLY A 115 4.55 -2.34 -5.93
C GLY A 115 5.87 -2.86 -5.36
N VAL A 116 5.87 -3.22 -4.09
CA VAL A 116 7.07 -3.68 -3.38
C VAL A 116 6.97 -5.14 -2.98
N ARG A 117 8.11 -5.77 -2.78
CA ARG A 117 8.20 -7.06 -2.11
C ARG A 117 7.84 -6.90 -0.64
N MET A 118 6.70 -7.46 -0.23
CA MET A 118 6.27 -7.44 1.16
C MET A 118 6.81 -8.65 1.91
N LEU A 119 7.13 -8.44 3.18
CA LEU A 119 7.57 -9.49 4.10
C LEU A 119 6.55 -9.64 5.23
N ASN A 120 6.36 -10.86 5.70
CA ASN A 120 5.65 -11.15 6.94
C ASN A 120 6.50 -10.72 8.16
N ALA A 121 5.90 -10.71 9.34
CA ALA A 121 6.60 -10.35 10.59
C ALA A 121 7.78 -11.28 10.93
N ASP A 122 7.81 -12.50 10.41
CA ASP A 122 8.91 -13.48 10.55
C ASP A 122 10.00 -13.31 9.49
N GLY A 123 9.91 -12.30 8.61
CA GLY A 123 10.85 -12.04 7.51
C GLY A 123 10.61 -12.89 6.27
N SER A 124 9.66 -13.81 6.26
CA SER A 124 9.32 -14.59 5.08
C SER A 124 8.61 -13.74 4.02
N PHE A 125 8.72 -14.15 2.75
CA PHE A 125 8.03 -13.47 1.65
C PHE A 125 6.51 -13.59 1.80
N ALA A 126 5.81 -12.45 1.71
CA ALA A 126 4.35 -12.39 1.68
C ALA A 126 3.83 -12.59 0.25
N PRO A 127 3.23 -13.75 -0.10
CA PRO A 127 2.76 -14.03 -1.46
C PRO A 127 1.70 -13.04 -1.96
N GLU A 128 1.04 -12.35 -1.05
CA GLU A 128 0.03 -11.33 -1.31
C GLU A 128 0.60 -10.08 -1.98
N SER A 129 1.91 -9.85 -1.89
CA SER A 129 2.58 -8.70 -2.51
C SER A 129 2.53 -8.72 -4.04
N ARG A 130 2.21 -9.87 -4.63
CA ARG A 130 1.99 -9.97 -6.09
C ARG A 130 0.79 -10.86 -6.40
N ARG A 131 -0.12 -10.30 -7.17
CA ARG A 131 -1.32 -10.99 -7.63
C ARG A 131 -1.59 -10.61 -9.07
N GLY A 132 -1.82 -11.61 -9.91
CA GLY A 132 -2.31 -11.37 -11.26
C GLY A 132 -3.73 -10.82 -11.25
N VAL A 133 -4.12 -10.18 -12.35
CA VAL A 133 -5.48 -9.66 -12.53
C VAL A 133 -6.51 -10.79 -12.32
N PRO A 134 -7.50 -10.62 -11.44
CA PRO A 134 -8.54 -11.61 -11.21
C PRO A 134 -9.46 -11.67 -12.43
N THR A 135 -9.32 -12.74 -13.22
CA THR A 135 -10.25 -13.10 -14.30
C THR A 135 -11.11 -14.29 -13.85
N PRO A 136 -12.25 -14.58 -14.51
CA PRO A 136 -13.03 -15.79 -14.23
C PRO A 136 -12.18 -17.06 -14.26
N PHE A 137 -11.25 -17.16 -15.22
CA PHE A 137 -10.36 -18.31 -15.34
C PHE A 137 -9.34 -18.40 -14.19
N THR A 138 -8.67 -17.29 -13.82
CA THR A 138 -7.71 -17.29 -12.72
C THR A 138 -8.38 -17.56 -11.38
N SER A 139 -9.61 -17.08 -11.19
CA SER A 139 -10.45 -17.35 -10.02
C SER A 139 -10.85 -18.83 -9.96
N PHE A 140 -11.25 -19.42 -11.08
CA PHE A 140 -11.54 -20.86 -11.20
C PHE A 140 -10.29 -21.69 -10.86
N CYS A 141 -9.12 -21.37 -11.40
CA CYS A 141 -7.88 -22.09 -11.10
C CYS A 141 -7.51 -22.02 -9.61
N LYS A 142 -7.80 -20.89 -8.94
CA LYS A 142 -7.62 -20.75 -7.51
C LYS A 142 -8.59 -21.62 -6.70
N MET A 143 -9.88 -21.58 -7.03
CA MET A 143 -10.93 -22.32 -6.32
C MET A 143 -10.81 -23.84 -6.51
N SER A 144 -10.46 -24.30 -7.71
CA SER A 144 -10.26 -25.72 -8.04
C SER A 144 -8.93 -26.29 -7.51
N GLY A 145 -8.03 -25.44 -6.97
CA GLY A 145 -6.72 -25.88 -6.48
C GLY A 145 -5.65 -26.08 -7.58
N LEU A 146 -5.99 -25.86 -8.86
CA LEU A 146 -5.04 -26.00 -9.99
C LEU A 146 -3.79 -25.11 -9.82
N CYS A 147 -3.95 -23.93 -9.25
CA CYS A 147 -2.81 -23.04 -8.96
C CYS A 147 -1.86 -23.58 -7.88
N ARG A 148 -2.32 -24.52 -7.01
CA ARG A 148 -1.46 -25.21 -6.04
C ARG A 148 -0.77 -26.42 -6.67
N LEU A 149 -1.47 -27.13 -7.56
CA LEU A 149 -0.93 -28.29 -8.24
C LEU A 149 0.14 -27.90 -9.28
N PHE A 150 -0.06 -26.76 -9.97
CA PHE A 150 0.86 -26.26 -10.99
C PHE A 150 1.35 -24.82 -10.66
N PRO A 151 2.10 -24.60 -9.56
CA PRO A 151 2.41 -23.26 -9.04
C PRO A 151 3.32 -22.45 -9.97
N ARG A 152 4.17 -23.11 -10.77
CA ARG A 152 5.09 -22.47 -11.73
C ARG A 152 4.51 -22.33 -13.14
N SER A 153 3.28 -22.78 -13.37
CA SER A 153 2.63 -22.65 -14.67
C SER A 153 2.21 -21.19 -14.92
N LYS A 154 2.60 -20.64 -16.07
CA LYS A 154 2.16 -19.30 -16.51
C LYS A 154 0.65 -19.25 -16.82
N VAL A 155 -0.02 -20.39 -16.93
CA VAL A 155 -1.47 -20.51 -17.18
C VAL A 155 -2.22 -20.69 -15.86
N PHE A 156 -1.95 -21.78 -15.13
CA PHE A 156 -2.67 -22.13 -13.88
C PHE A 156 -2.16 -21.38 -12.66
N GLY A 157 -0.86 -21.04 -12.60
CA GLY A 157 -0.22 -20.31 -11.52
C GLY A 157 -0.38 -18.79 -11.61
N ARG A 158 -1.12 -18.27 -12.59
CA ARG A 158 -1.22 -16.84 -12.91
C ARG A 158 -1.82 -16.01 -11.78
N TYR A 159 -2.61 -16.58 -10.90
CA TYR A 159 -3.19 -15.85 -9.76
C TYR A 159 -2.12 -15.39 -8.75
N TYR A 160 -1.19 -16.28 -8.38
CA TYR A 160 -0.11 -15.99 -7.41
C TYR A 160 1.23 -15.65 -8.08
N MET A 161 1.33 -15.79 -9.39
CA MET A 161 2.52 -15.48 -10.20
C MET A 161 3.82 -16.07 -9.65
N ARG A 162 3.76 -17.31 -9.09
CA ARG A 162 4.90 -18.00 -8.48
C ARG A 162 6.01 -18.41 -9.45
N TYR A 163 5.79 -18.21 -10.74
CA TYR A 163 6.78 -18.39 -11.80
C TYR A 163 7.72 -17.19 -11.98
N LEU A 164 7.40 -16.03 -11.35
CA LEU A 164 8.25 -14.84 -11.38
C LEU A 164 9.30 -14.92 -10.29
N ASP A 165 10.49 -14.41 -10.59
CA ASP A 165 11.56 -14.25 -9.60
C ASP A 165 11.18 -13.15 -8.58
N VAL A 166 11.37 -13.44 -7.30
CA VAL A 166 11.06 -12.50 -6.21
C VAL A 166 12.17 -11.48 -5.95
N GLU A 167 13.37 -11.73 -6.47
CA GLU A 167 14.55 -10.89 -6.28
C GLU A 167 14.74 -9.90 -7.44
N GLN A 168 13.94 -9.99 -8.51
CA GLN A 168 14.03 -9.13 -9.68
C GLN A 168 12.76 -8.31 -9.88
N PRO A 169 12.87 -7.07 -10.41
CA PRO A 169 11.71 -6.34 -10.88
C PRO A 169 10.96 -7.13 -11.96
N ASN A 170 9.66 -7.19 -11.86
CA ASN A 170 8.80 -7.91 -12.78
C ASN A 170 7.68 -7.02 -13.29
N GLU A 171 7.38 -7.06 -14.57
CA GLU A 171 6.16 -6.47 -15.13
C GLU A 171 4.96 -7.40 -14.88
N ILE A 172 3.82 -6.80 -14.51
CA ILE A 172 2.59 -7.52 -14.15
C ILE A 172 1.43 -7.03 -15.02
#